data_a4f02ef62ca279c3e8f479d4657a882b
#
_entry.id   a4f02ef62ca279c3e8f479d4657a882b
#
_cell.length_a   1.000
_cell.length_b   1.000
_cell.length_c   1.000
_cell.angle_alpha   90.00
_cell.angle_beta   90.00
_cell.angle_gamma   90.00
#
_symmetry.space_group_name_H-M   'P 1'
#
loop_
_entity.id
_entity.type
_entity.pdbx_description
1 polymer ?
#
loop_
_entity_poly.entity_id
_entity_poly.type
_entity_poly.pdbx_seq_one_letter_code
_entity_poly.pdbx_strand_id
1 'polypeptide(L)'
;MLTNSKQAVRLNEIAAQHKDRMDFYCIYIQEAHPEDGWQVQHNLDDDIVLNAPTTIEERAEIAEVCVLRLNMEMPMLLDDMTDQADGLYNALPERLYLIDEAGIVRFKTVAGAMGFKPEDWANAITELLGVPA
;
A
#
# COMPACT_ATOMS: atom_id res chain seq x y z
N MET A 1 -6.01 -0.07 -8.71
CA MET A 1 -4.85 0.22 -7.89
C MET A 1 -4.39 1.64 -8.12
N LEU A 2 -4.20 2.42 -7.07
CA LEU A 2 -3.90 3.85 -7.18
C LEU A 2 -2.43 4.18 -7.01
N THR A 3 -1.65 3.34 -6.31
CA THR A 3 -0.21 3.54 -6.18
C THR A 3 0.44 3.41 -7.56
N ASN A 4 1.12 4.45 -8.00
CA ASN A 4 1.82 4.44 -9.28
C ASN A 4 3.28 4.02 -9.13
N SER A 5 3.96 3.80 -10.25
CA SER A 5 5.35 3.32 -10.24
C SER A 5 6.31 4.28 -9.53
N LYS A 6 6.11 5.59 -9.62
CA LYS A 6 6.97 6.56 -8.92
C LYS A 6 6.81 6.45 -7.41
N GLN A 7 5.58 6.30 -6.94
CA GLN A 7 5.31 6.13 -5.52
C GLN A 7 5.90 4.81 -5.02
N ALA A 8 5.75 3.72 -5.80
CA ALA A 8 6.30 2.42 -5.44
C ALA A 8 7.82 2.46 -5.32
N VAL A 9 8.51 3.14 -6.24
CA VAL A 9 9.96 3.32 -6.16
C VAL A 9 10.33 4.03 -4.86
N ARG A 10 9.63 5.10 -4.52
CA ARG A 10 9.92 5.85 -3.30
C ARG A 10 9.64 5.05 -2.03
N LEU A 11 8.56 4.29 -2.00
CA LEU A 11 8.25 3.40 -0.86
C LEU A 11 9.34 2.35 -0.68
N ASN A 12 9.82 1.76 -1.76
CA ASN A 12 10.92 0.79 -1.73
C ASN A 12 12.21 1.42 -1.18
N GLU A 13 12.53 2.64 -1.60
CA GLU A 13 13.70 3.36 -1.10
C GLU A 13 13.62 3.61 0.41
N ILE A 14 12.46 4.05 0.88
CA ILE A 14 12.23 4.31 2.31
C ILE A 14 12.39 3.01 3.10
N ALA A 15 11.78 1.93 2.64
CA ALA A 15 11.88 0.63 3.31
C ALA A 15 13.32 0.13 3.34
N ALA A 16 14.05 0.25 2.24
CA ALA A 16 15.44 -0.18 2.16
C ALA A 16 16.34 0.61 3.11
N GLN A 17 16.06 1.90 3.27
CA GLN A 17 16.84 2.78 4.13
C GLN A 17 16.74 2.37 5.60
N HIS A 18 15.60 1.86 6.04
CA HIS A 18 15.31 1.60 7.46
C HIS A 18 15.10 0.13 7.80
N LYS A 19 15.36 -0.79 6.87
CA LYS A 19 15.08 -2.22 7.06
C LYS A 19 15.79 -2.86 8.26
N ASP A 20 16.90 -2.28 8.70
CA ASP A 20 17.66 -2.80 9.83
C ASP A 20 17.03 -2.42 11.18
N ARG A 21 16.09 -1.49 11.19
CA ARG A 21 15.49 -0.95 12.40
C ARG A 21 13.98 -1.13 12.46
N MET A 22 13.35 -1.42 11.34
CA MET A 22 11.90 -1.53 11.24
C MET A 22 11.51 -2.65 10.30
N ASP A 23 10.35 -3.23 10.53
CA ASP A 23 9.72 -4.16 9.60
C ASP A 23 8.76 -3.39 8.72
N PHE A 24 8.78 -3.71 7.43
CA PHE A 24 7.93 -3.08 6.43
C PHE A 24 7.07 -4.14 5.76
N TYR A 25 5.79 -3.87 5.68
CA TYR A 25 4.83 -4.75 5.01
C TYR A 25 3.89 -3.93 4.15
N CYS A 26 3.49 -4.52 3.05
CA CYS A 26 2.44 -3.98 2.21
C CYS A 26 1.25 -4.93 2.31
N ILE A 27 0.07 -4.40 2.58
CA ILE A 27 -1.15 -5.20 2.63
C ILE A 27 -1.97 -4.87 1.39
N TYR A 28 -2.22 -5.89 0.56
CA TYR A 28 -3.09 -5.75 -0.60
C TYR A 28 -4.53 -5.87 -0.14
N ILE A 29 -5.28 -4.79 -0.32
CA ILE A 29 -6.67 -4.70 0.09
C ILE A 29 -7.58 -4.82 -1.14
N GLN A 30 -8.90 -4.67 -0.95
CA GLN A 30 -9.84 -4.74 -2.07
C GLN A 30 -9.48 -3.72 -3.16
N GLU A 31 -9.81 -4.07 -4.39
CA GLU A 31 -9.51 -3.24 -5.56
C GLU A 31 -10.42 -2.01 -5.60
N ALA A 32 -9.79 -0.84 -5.73
CA ALA A 32 -10.53 0.41 -5.83
C ALA A 32 -11.13 0.61 -7.24
N HIS A 33 -10.51 0.03 -8.26
CA HIS A 33 -10.89 0.24 -9.67
C HIS A 33 -10.91 -1.06 -10.46
N PRO A 34 -11.77 -2.03 -10.09
CA PRO A 34 -11.90 -3.26 -10.87
C PRO A 34 -12.61 -2.98 -12.21
N GLU A 35 -12.46 -3.89 -13.17
CA GLU A 35 -13.05 -3.74 -14.50
C GLU A 35 -14.58 -3.65 -14.46
N ASP A 36 -15.21 -4.40 -13.57
CA ASP A 36 -16.67 -4.44 -13.41
C ASP A 36 -17.19 -3.39 -12.44
N GLY A 37 -16.36 -2.43 -12.05
CA GLY A 37 -16.72 -1.33 -11.18
C GLY A 37 -16.21 0.00 -11.72
N TRP A 38 -15.94 0.94 -10.82
CA TRP A 38 -15.40 2.23 -11.21
C TRP A 38 -13.92 2.14 -11.57
N GLN A 39 -13.54 2.75 -12.69
CA GLN A 39 -12.18 2.74 -13.21
C GLN A 39 -11.67 4.14 -13.46
N VAL A 40 -10.35 4.32 -13.39
CA VAL A 40 -9.67 5.55 -13.79
C VAL A 40 -8.76 5.30 -14.98
N GLN A 41 -8.51 6.33 -15.77
CA GLN A 41 -7.78 6.20 -17.01
C GLN A 41 -6.38 5.63 -16.83
N HIS A 42 -5.66 6.01 -15.79
CA HIS A 42 -4.30 5.52 -15.61
C HIS A 42 -4.23 4.00 -15.36
N ASN A 43 -5.26 3.41 -14.77
CA ASN A 43 -5.33 1.95 -14.63
C ASN A 43 -5.46 1.27 -15.98
N LEU A 44 -6.22 1.88 -16.90
CA LEU A 44 -6.38 1.38 -18.26
C LEU A 44 -5.07 1.52 -19.04
N ASP A 45 -4.42 2.67 -18.90
CA ASP A 45 -3.15 2.96 -19.57
C ASP A 45 -2.03 2.03 -19.11
N ASP A 46 -2.03 1.64 -17.84
CA ASP A 46 -1.05 0.73 -17.27
C ASP A 46 -1.43 -0.74 -17.53
N ASP A 47 -2.52 -0.98 -18.25
CA ASP A 47 -3.00 -2.33 -18.56
C ASP A 47 -3.31 -3.13 -17.28
N ILE A 48 -3.77 -2.44 -16.24
CA ILE A 48 -4.20 -3.05 -14.98
C ILE A 48 -5.73 -2.99 -14.91
N VAL A 49 -6.36 -3.68 -15.84
CA VAL A 49 -7.83 -3.73 -15.92
C VAL A 49 -8.26 -5.16 -15.64
N LEU A 50 -8.79 -5.41 -14.45
CA LEU A 50 -9.16 -6.72 -13.99
C LEU A 50 -10.54 -6.68 -13.33
N ASN A 51 -11.27 -7.77 -13.42
CA ASN A 51 -12.53 -7.93 -12.71
C ASN A 51 -12.28 -8.03 -11.21
N ALA A 52 -13.25 -7.63 -10.39
CA ALA A 52 -13.14 -7.80 -8.95
C ALA A 52 -13.03 -9.28 -8.61
N PRO A 53 -12.11 -9.66 -7.72
CA PRO A 53 -11.96 -11.06 -7.32
C PRO A 53 -13.14 -11.50 -6.47
N THR A 54 -13.51 -12.78 -6.59
CA THR A 54 -14.55 -13.39 -5.79
C THR A 54 -14.00 -14.41 -4.80
N THR A 55 -12.70 -14.75 -4.92
CA THR A 55 -12.03 -15.68 -4.03
C THR A 55 -10.68 -15.12 -3.60
N ILE A 56 -10.13 -15.65 -2.50
CA ILE A 56 -8.81 -15.25 -2.02
C ILE A 56 -7.72 -15.63 -3.02
N GLU A 57 -7.88 -16.74 -3.74
CA GLU A 57 -6.94 -17.17 -4.77
C GLU A 57 -6.91 -16.17 -5.93
N GLU A 58 -8.06 -15.67 -6.35
CA GLU A 58 -8.14 -14.64 -7.39
C GLU A 58 -7.50 -13.34 -6.91
N ARG A 59 -7.75 -12.95 -5.65
CA ARG A 59 -7.11 -11.75 -5.08
C ARG A 59 -5.59 -11.92 -5.04
N ALA A 60 -5.10 -13.10 -4.69
CA ALA A 60 -3.66 -13.37 -4.66
C ALA A 60 -3.04 -13.23 -6.05
N GLU A 61 -3.71 -13.68 -7.09
CA GLU A 61 -3.22 -13.55 -8.47
C GLU A 61 -3.12 -12.08 -8.88
N ILE A 62 -4.12 -11.28 -8.53
CA ILE A 62 -4.11 -9.84 -8.83
C ILE A 62 -2.99 -9.15 -8.05
N ALA A 63 -2.81 -9.48 -6.78
CA ALA A 63 -1.75 -8.92 -5.97
C ALA A 63 -0.37 -9.25 -6.54
N GLU A 64 -0.17 -10.46 -7.03
CA GLU A 64 1.08 -10.88 -7.65
C GLU A 64 1.38 -10.05 -8.89
N VAL A 65 0.37 -9.82 -9.74
CA VAL A 65 0.53 -8.96 -10.92
C VAL A 65 0.94 -7.55 -10.50
N CYS A 66 0.32 -7.00 -9.46
CA CYS A 66 0.66 -5.67 -8.96
C CYS A 66 2.09 -5.60 -8.42
N VAL A 67 2.53 -6.62 -7.67
CA VAL A 67 3.90 -6.70 -7.17
C VAL A 67 4.89 -6.65 -8.34
N LEU A 68 4.64 -7.44 -9.37
CA LEU A 68 5.52 -7.50 -10.54
C LEU A 68 5.53 -6.18 -11.31
N ARG A 69 4.36 -5.59 -11.53
CA ARG A 69 4.23 -4.34 -12.27
C ARG A 69 4.85 -3.15 -11.58
N LEU A 70 4.69 -3.07 -10.26
CA LEU A 70 5.21 -1.96 -9.47
C LEU A 70 6.60 -2.22 -8.90
N ASN A 71 7.10 -3.45 -9.06
CA ASN A 71 8.37 -3.87 -8.50
C ASN A 71 8.44 -3.62 -6.98
N MET A 72 7.36 -3.98 -6.27
CA MET A 72 7.31 -3.83 -4.83
C MET A 72 8.29 -4.81 -4.16
N GLU A 73 9.17 -4.27 -3.32
CA GLU A 73 10.22 -5.05 -2.66
C GLU A 73 9.86 -5.43 -1.23
N MET A 74 8.85 -4.78 -0.66
CA MET A 74 8.36 -5.15 0.67
C MET A 74 7.52 -6.42 0.61
N PRO A 75 7.55 -7.26 1.67
CA PRO A 75 6.65 -8.40 1.74
C PRO A 75 5.19 -7.98 1.56
N MET A 76 4.48 -8.70 0.72
CA MET A 76 3.07 -8.42 0.43
C MET A 76 2.19 -9.39 1.19
N LEU A 77 1.30 -8.85 2.02
CA LEU A 77 0.25 -9.60 2.70
C LEU A 77 -1.06 -9.37 1.97
N LEU A 78 -2.00 -10.28 2.12
CA LEU A 78 -3.33 -10.17 1.52
C LEU A 78 -4.36 -9.91 2.61
N ASP A 79 -5.25 -8.94 2.37
CA ASP A 79 -6.45 -8.82 3.18
C ASP A 79 -7.41 -9.96 2.83
N ASP A 80 -8.21 -10.37 3.80
CA ASP A 80 -9.19 -11.43 3.57
C ASP A 80 -10.36 -10.94 2.72
N MET A 81 -11.21 -11.85 2.28
CA MET A 81 -12.33 -11.52 1.40
C MET A 81 -13.45 -10.75 2.12
N THR A 82 -13.37 -10.63 3.44
CA THR A 82 -14.27 -9.78 4.23
C THR A 82 -13.72 -8.37 4.42
N ASP A 83 -12.54 -8.08 3.85
CA ASP A 83 -11.89 -6.77 3.89
C ASP A 83 -11.63 -6.28 5.31
N GLN A 84 -11.19 -7.19 6.19
CA GLN A 84 -11.00 -6.88 7.60
C GLN A 84 -9.92 -5.83 7.83
N ALA A 85 -8.77 -5.94 7.17
CA ALA A 85 -7.69 -4.97 7.33
C ALA A 85 -8.09 -3.61 6.76
N ASP A 86 -8.71 -3.59 5.58
CA ASP A 86 -9.22 -2.35 4.99
C ASP A 86 -10.19 -1.65 5.96
N GLY A 87 -11.13 -2.40 6.53
CA GLY A 87 -12.10 -1.85 7.46
C GLY A 87 -11.45 -1.31 8.73
N LEU A 88 -10.52 -2.06 9.33
CA LEU A 88 -9.85 -1.65 10.58
C LEU A 88 -8.98 -0.42 10.40
N TYR A 89 -8.29 -0.31 9.27
CA TYR A 89 -7.36 0.79 9.01
C TYR A 89 -7.97 1.92 8.18
N ASN A 90 -9.22 1.76 7.74
CA ASN A 90 -9.87 2.73 6.84
C ASN A 90 -8.95 3.04 5.64
N ALA A 91 -8.50 1.99 4.97
CA ALA A 91 -7.36 2.08 4.07
C ALA A 91 -7.70 2.38 2.62
N LEU A 92 -8.92 2.06 2.17
CA LEU A 92 -9.31 2.24 0.77
C LEU A 92 -9.28 3.73 0.37
N PRO A 93 -8.70 4.12 -0.76
CA PRO A 93 -8.04 3.27 -1.76
C PRO A 93 -6.60 2.91 -1.41
N GLU A 94 -5.91 3.69 -0.60
CA GLU A 94 -4.55 3.42 -0.17
C GLU A 94 -4.19 4.28 1.04
N ARG A 95 -3.32 3.78 1.92
CA ARG A 95 -2.94 4.49 3.13
C ARG A 95 -1.61 3.99 3.68
N LEU A 96 -0.87 4.88 4.35
CA LEU A 96 0.38 4.54 5.04
C LEU A 96 0.20 4.67 6.54
N TYR A 97 0.79 3.75 7.28
CA TYR A 97 0.79 3.74 8.76
C TYR A 97 2.19 3.54 9.28
N LEU A 98 2.46 4.11 10.45
CA LEU A 98 3.67 3.89 11.23
C LEU A 98 3.24 3.48 12.65
N ILE A 99 3.72 2.33 13.10
CA ILE A 99 3.34 1.74 14.39
C ILE A 99 4.62 1.52 15.18
N ASP A 100 4.63 1.90 16.48
CA ASP A 100 5.80 1.74 17.32
C ASP A 100 5.86 0.35 17.98
N GLU A 101 6.91 0.12 18.77
CA GLU A 101 7.13 -1.15 19.45
C GLU A 101 6.00 -1.54 20.40
N ALA A 102 5.29 -0.55 20.95
CA ALA A 102 4.17 -0.79 21.84
C ALA A 102 2.86 -1.08 21.09
N GLY A 103 2.89 -1.06 19.75
CA GLY A 103 1.70 -1.27 18.95
C GLY A 103 0.83 -0.03 18.78
N ILE A 104 1.39 1.14 19.07
CA ILE A 104 0.66 2.40 18.99
C ILE A 104 0.91 3.04 17.63
N VAL A 105 -0.17 3.47 16.96
CA VAL A 105 -0.07 4.20 15.69
C VAL A 105 0.52 5.58 15.96
N ARG A 106 1.69 5.84 15.39
CA ARG A 106 2.40 7.12 15.56
C ARG A 106 2.20 8.06 14.38
N PHE A 107 1.83 7.53 13.25
CA PHE A 107 1.55 8.31 12.05
C PHE A 107 0.60 7.54 11.15
N LYS A 108 -0.28 8.26 10.49
CA LYS A 108 -1.11 7.75 9.40
C LYS A 108 -1.37 8.88 8.41
N THR A 109 -1.42 8.55 7.13
CA THR A 109 -1.80 9.53 6.11
C THR A 109 -3.28 9.86 6.25
N VAL A 110 -3.67 11.02 5.71
CA VAL A 110 -5.09 11.35 5.58
C VAL A 110 -5.73 10.34 4.64
N ALA A 111 -6.96 9.94 4.94
CA ALA A 111 -7.67 8.95 4.12
C ALA A 111 -7.86 9.46 2.68
N GLY A 112 -7.84 8.53 1.74
CA GLY A 112 -8.03 8.82 0.32
C GLY A 112 -6.73 9.02 -0.44
N ALA A 113 -6.82 8.96 -1.77
CA ALA A 113 -5.66 9.03 -2.65
C ALA A 113 -4.90 10.34 -2.54
N MET A 114 -5.61 11.44 -2.30
CA MET A 114 -4.99 12.78 -2.21
C MET A 114 -4.13 12.94 -0.96
N GLY A 115 -4.38 12.13 0.07
CA GLY A 115 -3.59 12.15 1.30
C GLY A 115 -2.40 11.22 1.30
N PHE A 116 -2.20 10.45 0.24
CA PHE A 116 -1.12 9.47 0.14
C PHE A 116 0.18 10.16 -0.26
N LYS A 117 0.98 10.49 0.76
CA LYS A 117 2.24 11.25 0.57
C LYS A 117 3.40 10.48 1.21
N PRO A 118 4.18 9.72 0.41
CA PRO A 118 5.31 8.95 0.93
C PRO A 118 6.33 9.79 1.71
N GLU A 119 6.53 11.06 1.34
CA GLU A 119 7.50 11.91 2.04
C GLU A 119 7.08 12.22 3.47
N ASP A 120 5.78 12.37 3.73
CA ASP A 120 5.30 12.58 5.10
C ASP A 120 5.56 11.34 5.96
N TRP A 121 5.40 10.16 5.38
CA TRP A 121 5.72 8.89 6.04
C TRP A 121 7.21 8.78 6.32
N ALA A 122 8.05 9.12 5.34
CA ALA A 122 9.50 9.11 5.50
C ALA A 122 9.93 10.01 6.66
N ASN A 123 9.37 11.22 6.73
CA ASN A 123 9.68 12.17 7.79
C ASN A 123 9.23 11.65 9.17
N ALA A 124 8.07 11.04 9.24
CA ALA A 124 7.58 10.45 10.49
C ALA A 124 8.50 9.31 10.97
N ILE A 125 9.00 8.48 10.05
CA ILE A 125 9.92 7.39 10.39
C ILE A 125 11.22 7.94 10.95
N THR A 126 11.83 8.92 10.29
CA THR A 126 13.09 9.50 10.79
C THR A 126 12.91 10.15 12.14
N GLU A 127 11.78 10.82 12.37
CA GLU A 127 11.45 11.42 13.65
C GLU A 127 11.30 10.36 14.75
N LEU A 128 10.57 9.28 14.48
CA LEU A 128 10.38 8.20 15.44
C LEU A 128 11.70 7.51 15.81
N LEU A 129 12.55 7.27 14.80
CA LEU A 129 13.84 6.61 15.00
C LEU A 129 14.92 7.55 15.56
N GLY A 130 14.68 8.87 15.55
CA GLY A 130 15.66 9.84 16.00
C GLY A 130 16.89 9.92 15.12
N VAL A 131 16.74 9.69 13.82
CA VAL A 131 17.85 9.71 12.84
C VAL A 131 17.68 10.88 11.87
N PRO A 132 18.78 11.35 11.23
CA PRO A 132 18.68 12.40 10.21
C PRO A 132 17.83 11.95 9.02
N ALA A 133 17.15 12.90 8.41
CA ALA A 133 16.35 12.65 7.21
C ALA A 133 17.24 12.27 6.02
#